data_ee61a66fda1a36f941e270000af27f8f
#
_entry.id   ee61a66fda1a36f941e270000af27f8f
#
_cell.length_a   1.000
_cell.length_b   1.000
_cell.length_c   1.000
_cell.angle_alpha   90.00
_cell.angle_beta   90.00
_cell.angle_gamma   90.00
#
_symmetry.space_group_name_H-M   'P 1'
#
loop_
_entity.id
_entity.type
_entity.pdbx_description
1 polymer ?
#
loop_
_entity_poly.entity_id
_entity_poly.type
_entity_poly.pdbx_seq_one_letter_code
_entity_poly.pdbx_strand_id
1 'polypeptide(L)'
;MESSCKFKTPCNGNILKEVDELGELIMTTEYQQAIGSLNYLAQHSRPDIMYMVNFLSRFSTRPNLKHWTALKHLTRYLKGTLNLSLVYSKMDHYQLSPLIGLADADYANEHLEQKSISGNVVSLFGNPISWISKKQYVVAQSTTEAEFISLNICAKQIQWLSFLVNDLHMTIMRPVIINDNSGVVLISNQACLNPNTKHIEIRYQYVRNLMMKKLVDVKQVGTNEMIADVLTKPLGIQAMGKVYEMLGLKG
;
A
#
# COMPACT_ATOMS: atom_id res chain seq x y z
N MET A 1 -30.39 -9.96 4.26
CA MET A 1 -29.23 -9.02 4.25
C MET A 1 -29.59 -7.56 3.89
N GLU A 2 -30.86 -7.22 3.73
CA GLU A 2 -31.29 -5.90 3.23
C GLU A 2 -31.26 -4.75 4.25
N SER A 3 -31.22 -4.99 5.54
CA SER A 3 -31.26 -3.97 6.60
C SER A 3 -29.92 -3.76 7.33
N SER A 4 -28.78 -4.16 6.75
CA SER A 4 -27.49 -4.03 7.45
C SER A 4 -26.94 -2.61 7.34
N CYS A 5 -26.58 -2.03 8.49
CA CYS A 5 -25.92 -0.73 8.61
C CYS A 5 -24.70 -0.66 7.68
N LYS A 6 -24.57 0.43 6.90
CA LYS A 6 -23.45 0.69 6.01
C LYS A 6 -22.28 1.22 6.83
N PHE A 7 -21.10 0.63 6.66
CA PHE A 7 -19.87 1.13 7.30
C PHE A 7 -19.19 2.17 6.40
N LYS A 8 -18.56 3.17 7.00
CA LYS A 8 -17.87 4.25 6.29
C LYS A 8 -16.37 3.97 6.05
N THR A 9 -15.83 2.91 6.67
CA THR A 9 -14.42 2.50 6.52
C THR A 9 -14.35 1.00 6.30
N PRO A 10 -13.38 0.51 5.51
CA PRO A 10 -13.22 -0.93 5.23
C PRO A 10 -12.81 -1.73 6.47
N CYS A 11 -12.23 -1.05 7.46
CA CYS A 11 -11.76 -1.65 8.69
C CYS A 11 -12.01 -0.73 9.89
N ASN A 12 -12.26 -1.34 11.04
CA ASN A 12 -12.19 -0.68 12.34
C ASN A 12 -10.93 -1.23 13.06
N GLY A 13 -10.05 -0.34 13.54
CA GLY A 13 -8.83 -0.72 14.23
C GLY A 13 -9.03 -1.67 15.43
N ASN A 14 -10.19 -1.63 16.09
CA ASN A 14 -10.53 -2.57 17.15
C ASN A 14 -10.72 -4.00 16.64
N ILE A 15 -11.30 -4.19 15.45
CA ILE A 15 -11.48 -5.51 14.85
C ILE A 15 -10.13 -6.21 14.66
N LEU A 16 -9.10 -5.47 14.25
CA LEU A 16 -7.77 -6.05 14.02
C LEU A 16 -7.09 -6.53 15.31
N LYS A 17 -7.32 -5.83 16.42
CA LYS A 17 -6.78 -6.21 17.73
C LYS A 17 -7.45 -7.46 18.31
N GLU A 18 -8.71 -7.70 17.96
CA GLU A 18 -9.49 -8.84 18.41
C GLU A 18 -9.29 -10.10 17.56
N VAL A 19 -8.70 -9.94 16.37
CA VAL A 19 -8.45 -11.02 15.42
C VAL A 19 -7.16 -11.73 15.81
N ASP A 20 -7.29 -12.78 16.63
CA ASP A 20 -6.22 -13.70 16.98
C ASP A 20 -6.46 -15.09 16.36
N GLU A 21 -5.49 -15.99 16.50
CA GLU A 21 -5.57 -17.35 15.97
C GLU A 21 -6.53 -18.25 16.77
N LEU A 22 -6.94 -17.81 17.97
CA LEU A 22 -7.79 -18.57 18.87
C LEU A 22 -9.26 -18.21 18.65
N GLY A 23 -10.09 -19.17 18.33
CA GLY A 23 -11.53 -19.00 18.15
C GLY A 23 -12.21 -20.21 17.52
N GLU A 24 -13.54 -20.22 17.55
CA GLU A 24 -14.36 -21.23 16.88
C GLU A 24 -14.10 -21.20 15.37
N LEU A 25 -13.68 -22.36 14.82
CA LEU A 25 -13.37 -22.51 13.39
C LEU A 25 -14.65 -22.48 12.55
N ILE A 26 -14.55 -21.92 11.38
CA ILE A 26 -15.63 -21.84 10.39
C ILE A 26 -15.28 -22.63 9.11
N MET A 27 -16.25 -22.73 8.21
CA MET A 27 -16.04 -23.40 6.92
C MET A 27 -15.00 -22.63 6.07
N THR A 28 -13.87 -23.28 5.83
CA THR A 28 -12.71 -22.71 5.14
C THR A 28 -13.03 -22.35 3.70
N THR A 29 -13.81 -23.19 2.99
CA THR A 29 -14.11 -23.01 1.57
C THR A 29 -14.87 -21.71 1.29
N GLU A 30 -15.92 -21.40 2.07
CA GLU A 30 -16.69 -20.17 1.88
C GLU A 30 -15.85 -18.94 2.17
N TYR A 31 -15.02 -19.01 3.21
CA TYR A 31 -14.09 -17.92 3.53
C TYR A 31 -13.09 -17.68 2.40
N GLN A 32 -12.47 -18.72 1.87
CA GLN A 32 -11.50 -18.65 0.78
C GLN A 32 -12.12 -18.09 -0.51
N GLN A 33 -13.34 -18.52 -0.86
CA GLN A 33 -14.07 -18.00 -2.02
C GLN A 33 -14.35 -16.51 -1.87
N ALA A 34 -14.80 -16.07 -0.70
CA ALA A 34 -15.05 -14.66 -0.44
C ALA A 34 -13.75 -13.83 -0.50
N ILE A 35 -12.67 -14.30 0.12
CA ILE A 35 -11.35 -13.64 0.06
C ILE A 35 -10.82 -13.57 -1.37
N GLY A 36 -10.95 -14.64 -2.15
CA GLY A 36 -10.53 -14.67 -3.56
C GLY A 36 -11.24 -13.61 -4.40
N SER A 37 -12.56 -13.51 -4.24
CA SER A 37 -13.38 -12.50 -4.94
C SER A 37 -13.01 -11.07 -4.53
N LEU A 38 -12.81 -10.84 -3.22
CA LEU A 38 -12.41 -9.53 -2.71
C LEU A 38 -10.98 -9.15 -3.12
N ASN A 39 -10.08 -10.12 -3.21
CA ASN A 39 -8.71 -9.89 -3.65
C ASN A 39 -8.68 -9.46 -5.13
N TYR A 40 -9.48 -10.09 -5.98
CA TYR A 40 -9.64 -9.65 -7.37
C TYR A 40 -10.11 -8.18 -7.44
N LEU A 41 -11.16 -7.85 -6.68
CA LEU A 41 -11.70 -6.49 -6.63
C LEU A 41 -10.66 -5.48 -6.12
N ALA A 42 -9.95 -5.82 -5.04
CA ALA A 42 -8.91 -4.99 -4.43
C ALA A 42 -7.76 -4.69 -5.40
N GLN A 43 -7.35 -5.68 -6.18
CA GLN A 43 -6.23 -5.55 -7.11
C GLN A 43 -6.57 -4.75 -8.37
N HIS A 44 -7.84 -4.74 -8.82
CA HIS A 44 -8.20 -4.18 -10.12
C HIS A 44 -8.91 -2.83 -10.04
N SER A 45 -9.66 -2.56 -8.98
CA SER A 45 -10.52 -1.36 -8.95
C SER A 45 -10.70 -0.71 -7.58
N ARG A 46 -10.36 -1.41 -6.49
CA ARG A 46 -10.65 -0.93 -5.12
C ARG A 46 -9.38 -0.97 -4.25
N PRO A 47 -8.43 -0.06 -4.47
CA PRO A 47 -7.22 0.05 -3.63
C PRO A 47 -7.52 0.31 -2.15
N ASP A 48 -8.64 0.93 -1.85
CA ASP A 48 -9.12 1.27 -0.52
C ASP A 48 -9.38 0.05 0.39
N ILE A 49 -9.65 -1.13 -0.18
CA ILE A 49 -9.83 -2.37 0.58
C ILE A 49 -8.59 -3.27 0.61
N MET A 50 -7.52 -2.91 -0.11
CA MET A 50 -6.38 -3.80 -0.34
C MET A 50 -5.68 -4.24 0.95
N TYR A 51 -5.50 -3.33 1.90
CA TYR A 51 -4.93 -3.64 3.21
C TYR A 51 -5.74 -4.70 3.95
N MET A 52 -7.06 -4.49 4.04
CA MET A 52 -7.94 -5.39 4.80
C MET A 52 -8.06 -6.77 4.16
N VAL A 53 -8.12 -6.83 2.83
CA VAL A 53 -8.13 -8.10 2.09
C VAL A 53 -6.83 -8.85 2.30
N ASN A 54 -5.68 -8.17 2.19
CA ASN A 54 -4.38 -8.77 2.46
C ASN A 54 -4.28 -9.28 3.91
N PHE A 55 -4.75 -8.51 4.88
CA PHE A 55 -4.79 -8.91 6.28
C PHE A 55 -5.61 -10.19 6.48
N LEU A 56 -6.86 -10.22 6.00
CA LEU A 56 -7.76 -11.37 6.15
C LEU A 56 -7.28 -12.61 5.39
N SER A 57 -6.60 -12.44 4.26
CA SER A 57 -6.07 -13.56 3.46
C SER A 57 -5.09 -14.44 4.23
N ARG A 58 -4.41 -13.92 5.24
CA ARG A 58 -3.46 -14.66 6.09
C ARG A 58 -4.11 -15.78 6.87
N PHE A 59 -5.40 -15.66 7.15
CA PHE A 59 -6.19 -16.63 7.93
C PHE A 59 -6.96 -17.63 7.06
N SER A 60 -6.69 -17.67 5.74
CA SER A 60 -7.43 -18.51 4.78
C SER A 60 -7.28 -20.01 5.01
N THR A 61 -6.23 -20.47 5.72
CA THR A 61 -6.04 -21.89 6.07
C THR A 61 -6.82 -22.33 7.30
N ARG A 62 -7.03 -21.43 8.26
CA ARG A 62 -7.75 -21.70 9.52
C ARG A 62 -8.59 -20.50 9.95
N PRO A 63 -9.64 -20.14 9.21
CA PRO A 63 -10.48 -19.01 9.56
C PRO A 63 -11.34 -19.34 10.78
N ASN A 64 -11.54 -18.35 11.64
CA ASN A 64 -12.42 -18.41 12.79
C ASN A 64 -13.59 -17.41 12.70
N LEU A 65 -14.49 -17.42 13.67
CA LEU A 65 -15.67 -16.55 13.69
C LEU A 65 -15.31 -15.05 13.73
N LYS A 66 -14.20 -14.67 14.36
CA LYS A 66 -13.73 -13.27 14.38
C LYS A 66 -13.30 -12.81 12.98
N HIS A 67 -12.54 -13.66 12.25
CA HIS A 67 -12.17 -13.41 10.85
C HIS A 67 -13.40 -13.25 9.96
N TRP A 68 -14.41 -14.09 10.17
CA TRP A 68 -15.68 -14.01 9.45
C TRP A 68 -16.44 -12.72 9.73
N THR A 69 -16.44 -12.27 10.98
CA THR A 69 -17.06 -11.01 11.39
C THR A 69 -16.35 -9.82 10.74
N ALA A 70 -15.02 -9.82 10.70
CA ALA A 70 -14.23 -8.81 10.01
C ALA A 70 -14.50 -8.80 8.48
N LEU A 71 -14.62 -9.99 7.87
CA LEU A 71 -15.01 -10.14 6.47
C LEU A 71 -16.41 -9.58 6.19
N LYS A 72 -17.38 -9.84 7.08
CA LYS A 72 -18.73 -9.25 6.99
C LYS A 72 -18.69 -7.72 7.12
N HIS A 73 -17.83 -7.16 7.97
CA HIS A 73 -17.63 -5.72 8.06
C HIS A 73 -17.18 -5.14 6.71
N LEU A 74 -16.14 -5.72 6.12
CA LEU A 74 -15.62 -5.33 4.81
C LEU A 74 -16.71 -5.41 3.71
N THR A 75 -17.48 -6.48 3.70
CA THR A 75 -18.59 -6.64 2.73
C THR A 75 -19.68 -5.60 2.91
N ARG A 76 -20.00 -5.20 4.16
CA ARG A 76 -20.97 -4.12 4.45
C ARG A 76 -20.44 -2.76 4.02
N TYR A 77 -19.14 -2.51 4.18
CA TYR A 77 -18.48 -1.33 3.64
C TYR A 77 -18.62 -1.28 2.11
N LEU A 78 -18.32 -2.36 1.40
CA LEU A 78 -18.49 -2.45 -0.04
C LEU A 78 -19.94 -2.22 -0.48
N LYS A 79 -20.91 -2.82 0.23
CA LYS A 79 -22.35 -2.56 0.00
C LYS A 79 -22.70 -1.08 0.17
N GLY A 80 -22.03 -0.38 1.08
CA GLY A 80 -22.19 1.06 1.30
C GLY A 80 -21.54 1.94 0.24
N THR A 81 -20.59 1.39 -0.55
CA THR A 81 -19.77 2.10 -1.52
C THR A 81 -19.79 1.45 -2.90
N LEU A 82 -20.94 0.89 -3.31
CA LEU A 82 -21.10 0.21 -4.61
C LEU A 82 -20.83 1.12 -5.80
N ASN A 83 -21.16 2.41 -5.69
CA ASN A 83 -20.96 3.38 -6.74
C ASN A 83 -19.52 3.93 -6.79
N LEU A 84 -18.69 3.61 -5.77
CA LEU A 84 -17.32 4.10 -5.70
C LEU A 84 -16.45 3.39 -6.76
N SER A 85 -15.92 4.17 -7.69
CA SER A 85 -15.09 3.69 -8.81
C SER A 85 -13.83 4.50 -8.99
N LEU A 86 -12.78 3.88 -9.52
CA LEU A 86 -11.59 4.60 -9.99
C LEU A 86 -11.93 5.37 -11.26
N VAL A 87 -11.73 6.68 -11.22
CA VAL A 87 -11.96 7.56 -12.36
C VAL A 87 -10.62 8.07 -12.89
N TYR A 88 -10.28 7.67 -14.09
CA TYR A 88 -9.09 8.14 -14.78
C TYR A 88 -9.43 9.43 -15.54
N SER A 89 -8.66 10.48 -15.27
CA SER A 89 -8.86 11.79 -15.89
C SER A 89 -7.58 12.26 -16.56
N LYS A 90 -7.73 12.99 -17.65
CA LYS A 90 -6.61 13.69 -18.28
C LYS A 90 -6.18 14.83 -17.35
N MET A 91 -4.90 14.91 -17.05
CA MET A 91 -4.31 16.05 -16.35
C MET A 91 -3.45 16.85 -17.35
N ASP A 92 -3.70 18.14 -17.40
CA ASP A 92 -3.01 19.03 -18.34
C ASP A 92 -1.65 19.56 -17.82
N HIS A 93 -1.44 19.53 -16.49
CA HIS A 93 -0.22 19.98 -15.85
C HIS A 93 0.26 19.04 -14.76
N TYR A 94 1.57 18.71 -14.75
CA TYR A 94 2.24 17.90 -13.75
C TYR A 94 3.24 18.76 -12.98
N GLN A 95 3.07 18.86 -11.67
CA GLN A 95 3.96 19.65 -10.81
C GLN A 95 5.31 18.96 -10.56
N LEU A 96 5.36 17.62 -10.58
CA LEU A 96 6.56 16.85 -10.27
C LEU A 96 7.05 16.04 -11.46
N SER A 97 6.41 14.91 -11.71
CA SER A 97 6.73 13.95 -12.77
C SER A 97 5.45 13.27 -13.20
N PRO A 98 5.33 12.88 -14.48
CA PRO A 98 4.20 12.04 -14.92
C PRO A 98 4.13 10.69 -14.20
N LEU A 99 5.26 10.12 -13.79
CA LEU A 99 5.34 8.83 -13.09
C LEU A 99 5.82 9.06 -11.65
N ILE A 100 4.91 8.82 -10.70
CA ILE A 100 5.14 9.04 -9.27
C ILE A 100 4.86 7.75 -8.51
N GLY A 101 5.78 7.37 -7.61
CA GLY A 101 5.57 6.32 -6.62
C GLY A 101 5.42 6.92 -5.23
N LEU A 102 4.49 6.41 -4.44
CA LEU A 102 4.39 6.68 -3.00
C LEU A 102 4.67 5.39 -2.26
N ALA A 103 5.58 5.44 -1.30
CA ALA A 103 6.01 4.29 -0.52
C ALA A 103 5.87 4.59 0.96
N ASP A 104 5.20 3.70 1.70
CA ASP A 104 4.98 3.77 3.14
C ASP A 104 5.18 2.40 3.78
N ALA A 105 5.54 2.36 5.06
CA ALA A 105 5.59 1.14 5.83
C ALA A 105 5.07 1.32 7.26
N ASP A 106 4.11 0.50 7.66
CA ASP A 106 3.69 0.41 9.05
C ASP A 106 4.61 -0.55 9.82
N TYR A 107 5.46 0.05 10.67
CA TYR A 107 6.54 -0.66 11.37
C TYR A 107 6.01 -1.57 12.48
N ALA A 108 6.40 -2.87 12.43
CA ALA A 108 6.16 -3.87 13.46
C ALA A 108 4.69 -3.98 13.94
N ASN A 109 3.73 -3.56 13.13
CA ASN A 109 2.29 -3.54 13.52
C ASN A 109 1.59 -4.88 13.34
N GLU A 110 2.28 -5.88 12.83
CA GLU A 110 1.76 -7.24 12.79
C GLU A 110 2.05 -7.94 14.12
N HIS A 111 0.98 -8.20 14.90
CA HIS A 111 1.08 -8.59 16.31
C HIS A 111 1.72 -9.97 16.55
N LEU A 112 1.63 -10.90 15.59
CA LEU A 112 2.13 -12.28 15.77
C LEU A 112 3.64 -12.39 15.49
N GLU A 113 4.11 -11.81 14.39
CA GLU A 113 5.48 -11.94 13.94
C GLU A 113 6.28 -10.62 14.03
N GLN A 114 5.65 -9.53 14.48
CA GLN A 114 6.22 -8.17 14.54
C GLN A 114 6.80 -7.69 13.20
N LYS A 115 6.27 -8.19 12.09
CA LYS A 115 6.65 -7.79 10.75
C LYS A 115 5.92 -6.52 10.33
N SER A 116 6.59 -5.72 9.55
CA SER A 116 6.05 -4.48 8.98
C SER A 116 5.17 -4.77 7.75
N ILE A 117 4.29 -3.84 7.43
CA ILE A 117 3.47 -3.87 6.23
C ILE A 117 3.97 -2.79 5.27
N SER A 118 4.36 -3.15 4.06
CA SER A 118 4.68 -2.19 3.00
C SER A 118 3.45 -1.84 2.18
N GLY A 119 3.26 -0.56 1.93
CA GLY A 119 2.23 0.01 1.06
C GLY A 119 2.87 0.84 -0.04
N ASN A 120 2.50 0.58 -1.30
CA ASN A 120 2.96 1.37 -2.42
C ASN A 120 1.80 1.73 -3.35
N VAL A 121 1.79 2.97 -3.82
CA VAL A 121 0.92 3.44 -4.91
C VAL A 121 1.81 3.99 -6.00
N VAL A 122 1.57 3.58 -7.24
CA VAL A 122 2.24 4.18 -8.40
C VAL A 122 1.19 4.81 -9.28
N SER A 123 1.40 6.09 -9.58
CA SER A 123 0.53 6.89 -10.44
C SER A 123 1.25 7.27 -11.72
N LEU A 124 0.55 7.19 -12.84
CA LEU A 124 0.98 7.71 -14.14
C LEU A 124 0.00 8.79 -14.59
N PHE A 125 0.52 9.96 -14.95
CA PHE A 125 -0.29 11.11 -15.33
C PHE A 125 -1.37 11.45 -14.29
N GLY A 126 -1.00 11.40 -12.99
CA GLY A 126 -1.90 11.69 -11.87
C GLY A 126 -2.93 10.61 -11.55
N ASN A 127 -2.96 9.52 -12.30
CA ASN A 127 -3.90 8.42 -12.07
C ASN A 127 -3.19 7.20 -11.49
N PRO A 128 -3.74 6.55 -10.45
CA PRO A 128 -3.15 5.35 -9.88
C PRO A 128 -3.27 4.18 -10.86
N ILE A 129 -2.13 3.55 -11.18
CA ILE A 129 -2.05 2.43 -12.12
C ILE A 129 -1.59 1.13 -11.47
N SER A 130 -0.98 1.23 -10.28
CA SER A 130 -0.54 0.07 -9.52
C SER A 130 -0.53 0.40 -8.03
N TRP A 131 -0.94 -0.57 -7.20
CA TRP A 131 -0.90 -0.46 -5.75
C TRP A 131 -0.66 -1.81 -5.12
N ILE A 132 0.06 -1.81 -3.98
CA ILE A 132 0.42 -3.03 -3.25
C ILE A 132 0.27 -2.77 -1.76
N SER A 133 -0.33 -3.73 -1.05
CA SER A 133 -0.23 -3.90 0.39
C SER A 133 0.41 -5.26 0.65
N LYS A 134 1.54 -5.32 1.36
CA LYS A 134 2.26 -6.57 1.54
C LYS A 134 3.00 -6.63 2.86
N LYS A 135 2.79 -7.73 3.62
CA LYS A 135 3.62 -8.05 4.80
C LYS A 135 5.06 -8.28 4.36
N GLN A 136 6.02 -7.67 5.04
CA GLN A 136 7.44 -7.84 4.78
C GLN A 136 7.89 -9.26 5.19
N TYR A 137 8.83 -9.83 4.45
CA TYR A 137 9.35 -11.17 4.74
C TYR A 137 10.30 -11.18 5.93
N VAL A 138 10.97 -10.07 6.20
CA VAL A 138 11.93 -9.90 7.29
C VAL A 138 11.34 -9.02 8.37
N VAL A 139 11.85 -9.19 9.60
CA VAL A 139 11.57 -8.27 10.71
C VAL A 139 12.55 -7.09 10.55
N ALA A 140 12.02 -5.90 10.30
CA ALA A 140 12.83 -4.69 10.25
C ALA A 140 13.28 -4.31 11.67
N GLN A 141 14.52 -3.84 11.81
CA GLN A 141 15.10 -3.46 13.10
C GLN A 141 14.82 -1.99 13.47
N SER A 142 14.27 -1.22 12.53
CA SER A 142 13.89 0.18 12.74
C SER A 142 12.77 0.59 11.77
N THR A 143 12.09 1.70 12.10
CA THR A 143 11.12 2.33 11.19
C THR A 143 11.76 2.68 9.86
N THR A 144 12.95 3.26 9.86
CA THR A 144 13.71 3.61 8.64
C THR A 144 13.99 2.39 7.77
N GLU A 145 14.31 1.24 8.37
CA GLU A 145 14.51 -0.01 7.61
C GLU A 145 13.22 -0.50 6.96
N ALA A 146 12.12 -0.51 7.71
CA ALA A 146 10.81 -0.89 7.18
C ALA A 146 10.40 -0.01 6.00
N GLU A 147 10.56 1.30 6.15
CA GLU A 147 10.30 2.28 5.10
C GLU A 147 11.19 2.08 3.88
N PHE A 148 12.48 1.79 4.10
CA PHE A 148 13.41 1.54 3.01
C PHE A 148 13.09 0.25 2.23
N ILE A 149 12.58 -0.79 2.90
CA ILE A 149 12.08 -2.00 2.24
C ILE A 149 10.90 -1.64 1.32
N SER A 150 9.97 -0.81 1.78
CA SER A 150 8.84 -0.33 0.97
C SER A 150 9.31 0.51 -0.21
N LEU A 151 10.22 1.46 0.02
CA LEU A 151 10.84 2.26 -1.02
C LEU A 151 11.49 1.41 -2.13
N ASN A 152 12.21 0.35 -1.74
CA ASN A 152 12.84 -0.56 -2.70
C ASN A 152 11.82 -1.31 -3.57
N ILE A 153 10.68 -1.74 -3.00
CA ILE A 153 9.59 -2.36 -3.75
C ILE A 153 9.03 -1.36 -4.76
N CYS A 154 8.76 -0.13 -4.34
CA CYS A 154 8.28 0.94 -5.19
C CYS A 154 9.27 1.26 -6.33
N ALA A 155 10.57 1.34 -6.02
CA ALA A 155 11.60 1.62 -7.00
C ALA A 155 11.66 0.57 -8.13
N LYS A 156 11.46 -0.71 -7.80
CA LYS A 156 11.38 -1.79 -8.81
C LYS A 156 10.16 -1.64 -9.71
N GLN A 157 9.01 -1.27 -9.17
CA GLN A 157 7.80 -1.01 -9.95
C GLN A 157 7.98 0.20 -10.88
N ILE A 158 8.52 1.29 -10.35
CA ILE A 158 8.82 2.50 -11.11
C ILE A 158 9.78 2.19 -12.26
N GLN A 159 10.82 1.42 -12.00
CA GLN A 159 11.78 1.06 -13.06
C GLN A 159 11.12 0.22 -14.16
N TRP A 160 10.32 -0.78 -13.79
CA TRP A 160 9.60 -1.60 -14.75
C TRP A 160 8.62 -0.77 -15.60
N LEU A 161 7.86 0.12 -14.96
CA LEU A 161 6.93 1.02 -15.65
C LEU A 161 7.67 2.01 -16.55
N SER A 162 8.85 2.49 -16.14
CA SER A 162 9.67 3.37 -16.99
C SER A 162 10.11 2.67 -18.26
N PHE A 163 10.47 1.39 -18.20
CA PHE A 163 10.77 0.61 -19.40
C PHE A 163 9.53 0.44 -20.28
N LEU A 164 8.39 0.07 -19.72
CA LEU A 164 7.14 -0.06 -20.46
C LEU A 164 6.74 1.24 -21.18
N VAL A 165 6.82 2.37 -20.48
CA VAL A 165 6.51 3.70 -21.06
C VAL A 165 7.47 4.04 -22.19
N ASN A 166 8.76 3.71 -22.02
CA ASN A 166 9.77 3.89 -23.09
C ASN A 166 9.50 3.00 -24.30
N ASP A 167 9.11 1.73 -24.10
CA ASP A 167 8.75 0.80 -25.18
C ASP A 167 7.50 1.27 -25.95
N LEU A 168 6.60 2.01 -25.27
CA LEU A 168 5.47 2.69 -25.89
C LEU A 168 5.87 4.01 -26.61
N HIS A 169 7.16 4.29 -26.71
CA HIS A 169 7.71 5.52 -27.33
C HIS A 169 7.21 6.83 -26.67
N MET A 170 6.84 6.75 -25.39
CA MET A 170 6.43 7.94 -24.63
C MET A 170 7.64 8.49 -23.85
N THR A 171 7.91 9.78 -24.04
CA THR A 171 8.94 10.47 -23.25
C THR A 171 8.33 11.03 -21.99
N ILE A 172 8.85 10.60 -20.83
CA ILE A 172 8.46 11.13 -19.52
C ILE A 172 9.67 11.77 -18.83
N MET A 173 9.40 12.77 -17.98
CA MET A 173 10.40 13.31 -17.08
C MET A 173 10.81 12.23 -16.07
N ARG A 174 11.97 12.44 -15.42
CA ARG A 174 12.49 11.52 -14.41
C ARG A 174 11.41 11.18 -13.36
N PRO A 175 11.14 9.90 -13.13
CA PRO A 175 10.20 9.45 -12.09
C PRO A 175 10.61 9.93 -10.70
N VAL A 176 9.61 10.11 -9.83
CA VAL A 176 9.81 10.51 -8.43
C VAL A 176 9.19 9.49 -7.51
N ILE A 177 9.94 9.05 -6.50
CA ILE A 177 9.39 8.28 -5.39
C ILE A 177 9.26 9.20 -4.18
N ILE A 178 8.11 9.15 -3.54
CA ILE A 178 7.77 9.97 -2.39
C ILE A 178 7.71 9.08 -1.15
N ASN A 179 8.36 9.52 -0.08
CA ASN A 179 8.33 8.88 1.24
C ASN A 179 8.24 9.95 2.32
N ASP A 180 7.59 9.68 3.43
CA ASP A 180 7.44 10.67 4.52
C ASP A 180 8.55 10.58 5.57
N ASN A 181 9.35 9.51 5.57
CA ASN A 181 10.46 9.32 6.49
C ASN A 181 11.71 10.09 6.02
N SER A 182 12.06 11.16 6.76
CA SER A 182 13.25 11.97 6.45
C SER A 182 14.56 11.18 6.47
N GLY A 183 14.67 10.17 7.34
CA GLY A 183 15.85 9.30 7.40
C GLY A 183 16.07 8.51 6.11
N VAL A 184 14.99 7.98 5.53
CA VAL A 184 15.03 7.26 4.24
C VAL A 184 15.48 8.19 3.12
N VAL A 185 14.90 9.38 3.04
CA VAL A 185 15.23 10.36 2.00
C VAL A 185 16.69 10.83 2.15
N LEU A 186 17.13 11.10 3.39
CA LEU A 186 18.51 11.51 3.65
C LEU A 186 19.50 10.41 3.23
N ILE A 187 19.28 9.16 3.67
CA ILE A 187 20.17 8.02 3.35
C ILE A 187 20.19 7.77 1.84
N SER A 188 19.04 7.86 1.16
CA SER A 188 18.97 7.70 -0.30
C SER A 188 19.81 8.73 -1.05
N ASN A 189 19.94 9.94 -0.52
CA ASN A 189 20.70 11.05 -1.10
C ASN A 189 22.19 11.07 -0.69
N GLN A 190 22.61 10.31 0.33
CA GLN A 190 24.00 10.33 0.81
C GLN A 190 24.95 9.54 -0.10
N ALA A 191 26.16 10.09 -0.32
CA ALA A 191 27.19 9.46 -1.15
C ALA A 191 27.92 8.29 -0.47
N CYS A 192 27.96 8.23 0.88
CA CYS A 192 28.69 7.21 1.65
C CYS A 192 27.76 6.43 2.58
N LEU A 193 28.00 5.11 2.69
CA LEU A 193 27.31 4.23 3.64
C LEU A 193 27.94 4.34 5.03
N ASN A 194 27.10 4.34 6.05
CA ASN A 194 27.54 4.16 7.42
C ASN A 194 27.88 2.67 7.64
N PRO A 195 29.03 2.29 8.25
CA PRO A 195 29.45 0.89 8.43
C PRO A 195 28.43 -0.02 9.13
N ASN A 196 27.47 0.56 9.85
CA ASN A 196 26.49 -0.15 10.65
C ASN A 196 25.25 -0.64 9.86
N THR A 197 25.20 -0.47 8.52
CA THR A 197 24.03 -0.81 7.70
C THR A 197 24.23 -1.98 6.73
N LYS A 198 25.20 -2.85 6.99
CA LYS A 198 25.60 -3.95 6.07
C LYS A 198 24.47 -4.91 5.68
N HIS A 199 23.57 -5.24 6.59
CA HIS A 199 22.43 -6.15 6.32
C HIS A 199 21.32 -5.56 5.42
N ILE A 200 21.31 -4.23 5.26
CA ILE A 200 20.37 -3.51 4.40
C ILE A 200 21.03 -3.15 3.05
N GLU A 201 22.34 -3.38 2.94
CA GLU A 201 23.24 -2.85 1.93
C GLU A 201 22.79 -3.08 0.48
N ILE A 202 22.30 -4.27 0.12
CA ILE A 202 21.90 -4.58 -1.26
C ILE A 202 20.68 -3.74 -1.71
N ARG A 203 19.69 -3.54 -0.82
CA ARG A 203 18.50 -2.74 -1.12
C ARG A 203 18.83 -1.26 -1.24
N TYR A 204 19.71 -0.78 -0.35
CA TYR A 204 20.26 0.58 -0.42
C TYR A 204 21.02 0.81 -1.71
N GLN A 205 21.93 -0.12 -2.05
CA GLN A 205 22.72 -0.05 -3.27
C GLN A 205 21.85 0.05 -4.52
N TYR A 206 20.73 -0.69 -4.57
CA TYR A 206 19.84 -0.67 -5.71
C TYR A 206 19.17 0.72 -5.90
N VAL A 207 18.54 1.26 -4.87
CA VAL A 207 17.87 2.58 -4.95
C VAL A 207 18.89 3.68 -5.23
N ARG A 208 20.03 3.67 -4.53
CA ARG A 208 21.12 4.62 -4.79
C ARG A 208 21.64 4.56 -6.21
N ASN A 209 21.84 3.35 -6.76
CA ASN A 209 22.29 3.19 -8.14
C ASN A 209 21.31 3.82 -9.13
N LEU A 210 19.98 3.67 -8.90
CA LEU A 210 18.98 4.33 -9.71
C LEU A 210 19.08 5.85 -9.61
N MET A 211 19.28 6.40 -8.42
CA MET A 211 19.45 7.84 -8.20
C MET A 211 20.75 8.38 -8.82
N MET A 212 21.87 7.70 -8.61
CA MET A 212 23.17 8.07 -9.20
C MET A 212 23.12 8.08 -10.74
N LYS A 213 22.42 7.11 -11.33
CA LYS A 213 22.16 7.06 -12.78
C LYS A 213 21.09 8.04 -13.25
N LYS A 214 20.56 8.86 -12.35
CA LYS A 214 19.49 9.81 -12.64
C LYS A 214 18.23 9.18 -13.24
N LEU A 215 17.94 7.91 -12.87
CA LEU A 215 16.77 7.17 -13.33
C LEU A 215 15.55 7.40 -12.43
N VAL A 216 15.74 7.81 -11.20
CA VAL A 216 14.68 8.14 -10.24
C VAL A 216 15.17 9.22 -9.29
N ASP A 217 14.24 10.03 -8.76
CA ASP A 217 14.48 10.93 -7.63
C ASP A 217 13.68 10.44 -6.42
N VAL A 218 14.20 10.64 -5.20
CA VAL A 218 13.48 10.38 -3.94
C VAL A 218 13.23 11.72 -3.25
N LYS A 219 11.96 11.99 -2.90
CA LYS A 219 11.55 13.24 -2.25
C LYS A 219 10.77 12.97 -0.98
N GLN A 220 10.85 13.89 -0.02
CA GLN A 220 10.04 13.86 1.18
C GLN A 220 8.70 14.55 0.96
N VAL A 221 7.65 14.03 1.62
CA VAL A 221 6.34 14.67 1.73
C VAL A 221 5.90 14.63 3.20
N GLY A 222 4.95 15.47 3.57
CA GLY A 222 4.32 15.39 4.89
C GLY A 222 3.44 14.16 5.04
N THR A 223 3.39 13.56 6.23
CA THR A 223 2.58 12.37 6.51
C THR A 223 1.09 12.56 6.14
N ASN A 224 0.56 13.77 6.25
CA ASN A 224 -0.83 14.05 5.85
C ASN A 224 -1.12 13.91 4.35
N GLU A 225 -0.08 13.83 3.53
CA GLU A 225 -0.15 13.69 2.07
C GLU A 225 0.26 12.29 1.60
N MET A 226 0.61 11.39 2.56
CA MET A 226 1.00 10.01 2.26
C MET A 226 -0.22 9.12 2.03
N ILE A 227 -0.64 8.99 0.79
CA ILE A 227 -1.79 8.14 0.40
C ILE A 227 -1.53 6.67 0.67
N ALA A 228 -0.27 6.23 0.59
CA ALA A 228 0.11 4.84 0.77
C ALA A 228 -0.23 4.29 2.16
N ASP A 229 -0.51 5.16 3.15
CA ASP A 229 -1.05 4.83 4.46
C ASP A 229 -2.29 3.91 4.41
N VAL A 230 -3.16 4.08 3.41
CA VAL A 230 -4.36 3.22 3.25
C VAL A 230 -4.01 1.75 2.97
N LEU A 231 -2.80 1.50 2.50
CA LEU A 231 -2.29 0.19 2.16
C LEU A 231 -1.48 -0.46 3.28
N THR A 232 -1.20 0.27 4.37
CA THR A 232 -0.36 -0.19 5.48
C THR A 232 -1.12 -0.31 6.80
N LYS A 233 -2.15 0.52 7.02
CA LYS A 233 -2.88 0.59 8.30
C LYS A 233 -4.36 0.93 8.11
N PRO A 234 -5.22 0.63 9.13
CA PRO A 234 -6.61 1.06 9.11
C PRO A 234 -6.71 2.59 9.28
N LEU A 235 -7.49 3.23 8.42
CA LEU A 235 -7.69 4.67 8.46
C LEU A 235 -9.07 5.04 9.00
N GLY A 236 -9.15 6.18 9.71
CA GLY A 236 -10.41 6.79 10.13
C GLY A 236 -11.17 7.43 8.96
N ILE A 237 -12.44 7.78 9.20
CA ILE A 237 -13.37 8.29 8.18
C ILE A 237 -12.81 9.54 7.46
N GLN A 238 -12.23 10.48 8.19
CA GLN A 238 -11.69 11.71 7.61
C GLN A 238 -10.49 11.45 6.69
N ALA A 239 -9.57 10.55 7.12
CA ALA A 239 -8.43 10.16 6.32
C ALA A 239 -8.85 9.39 5.06
N MET A 240 -9.87 8.51 5.16
CA MET A 240 -10.43 7.81 4.00
C MET A 240 -11.02 8.77 2.96
N GLY A 241 -11.66 9.88 3.38
CA GLY A 241 -12.15 10.91 2.44
C GLY A 241 -11.03 11.51 1.59
N LYS A 242 -9.89 11.86 2.21
CA LYS A 242 -8.70 12.34 1.49
C LYS A 242 -8.14 11.27 0.54
N VAL A 243 -8.10 10.02 0.98
CA VAL A 243 -7.62 8.90 0.16
C VAL A 243 -8.47 8.72 -1.09
N TYR A 244 -9.81 8.83 -0.98
CA TYR A 244 -10.69 8.74 -2.16
C TYR A 244 -10.37 9.83 -3.18
N GLU A 245 -10.24 11.07 -2.72
CA GLU A 245 -9.90 12.20 -3.59
C GLU A 245 -8.55 11.98 -4.30
N MET A 246 -7.53 11.63 -3.54
CA MET A 246 -6.16 11.48 -4.04
C MET A 246 -5.97 10.23 -4.91
N LEU A 247 -6.72 9.15 -4.69
CA LEU A 247 -6.74 7.97 -5.55
C LEU A 247 -7.71 8.10 -6.73
N GLY A 248 -8.44 9.20 -6.86
CA GLY A 248 -9.46 9.35 -7.90
C GLY A 248 -10.64 8.40 -7.74
N LEU A 249 -10.95 7.96 -6.51
CA LEU A 249 -12.14 7.17 -6.19
C LEU A 249 -13.34 8.11 -6.05
N LYS A 250 -14.30 7.99 -6.97
CA LYS A 250 -15.50 8.83 -7.02
C LYS A 250 -16.76 7.95 -7.03
N GLY A 251 -17.81 8.39 -6.34
CA GLY A 251 -19.10 7.71 -6.24
C GLY A 251 -20.28 8.66 -6.22
#